data_b78a4dc852ded67242a87d3366668fc1
#
_entry.id   b78a4dc852ded67242a87d3366668fc1
#
_cell.length_a   1.000
_cell.length_b   1.000
_cell.length_c   1.000
_cell.angle_alpha   90.00
_cell.angle_beta   90.00
_cell.angle_gamma   90.00
#
_symmetry.space_group_name_H-M   'P 1'
#
loop_
_entity.id
_entity.type
_entity.pdbx_description
1 polymer ?
#
loop_
_entity_poly.entity_id
_entity_poly.type
_entity_poly.pdbx_seq_one_letter_code
_entity_poly.pdbx_strand_id
1 'polypeptide(L)'
;MKRILIIALIGLLLMSTVINIYSSEINKYTFKNPIGDGADPWVIKTNDRFWYCGVYENKIFLTNSDSLPNILKQEKYFVFIPPEDTTYSKNIWAPELHYLKGKWYIYFAADDGDNKNHRMFVLEGGSDPKNPIESPFVFKGQITDQSNKWAIDGTVFELQNNLYFVWSGWPGDENIEQCIYIAKMKDPLTIEGERIEISCPTEAWEKIGNPTVNEGPEVLVKNNIVHIIYSASGSWTDDYCLGRLSCYNGNVLSKDSWIKYGPVFSKTDDVFGPGHASFVEVSPNNWWIIYHAAKNKGAGWNRDVRIQPFFWNNDEPDFGVPFSPYKLLNY
;
A
#
# COMPACT_ATOMS: atom_id res chain seq x y z
N MET A 1 -37.27 -7.70 -52.58
CA MET A 1 -35.95 -8.29 -52.25
C MET A 1 -34.81 -7.28 -52.17
N LYS A 2 -34.57 -6.37 -53.13
CA LYS A 2 -33.44 -5.39 -53.05
C LYS A 2 -33.46 -4.43 -51.87
N ARG A 3 -34.62 -3.98 -51.31
CA ARG A 3 -34.69 -3.07 -50.15
C ARG A 3 -34.35 -3.75 -48.82
N ILE A 4 -34.64 -5.04 -48.66
CA ILE A 4 -34.31 -5.79 -47.43
C ILE A 4 -32.83 -6.08 -47.37
N LEU A 5 -32.16 -6.29 -48.52
CA LEU A 5 -30.70 -6.52 -48.57
C LEU A 5 -29.90 -5.26 -48.18
N ILE A 6 -30.37 -4.08 -48.59
CA ILE A 6 -29.72 -2.79 -48.28
C ILE A 6 -29.79 -2.47 -46.78
N ILE A 7 -30.94 -2.72 -46.11
CA ILE A 7 -31.10 -2.49 -44.66
C ILE A 7 -30.20 -3.47 -43.86
N ALA A 8 -30.08 -4.72 -44.28
CA ALA A 8 -29.21 -5.66 -43.61
C ALA A 8 -27.71 -5.31 -43.77
N LEU A 9 -27.28 -4.79 -44.94
CA LEU A 9 -25.93 -4.32 -45.16
C LEU A 9 -25.57 -3.07 -44.33
N ILE A 10 -26.48 -2.11 -44.19
CA ILE A 10 -26.29 -0.91 -43.38
C ILE A 10 -26.24 -1.29 -41.90
N GLY A 11 -27.07 -2.23 -41.43
CA GLY A 11 -27.03 -2.75 -40.06
C GLY A 11 -25.70 -3.45 -39.72
N LEU A 12 -25.16 -4.23 -40.65
CA LEU A 12 -23.86 -4.87 -40.48
C LEU A 12 -22.69 -3.86 -40.50
N LEU A 13 -22.74 -2.84 -41.34
CA LEU A 13 -21.74 -1.76 -41.37
C LEU A 13 -21.78 -0.92 -40.09
N LEU A 14 -22.93 -0.62 -39.54
CA LEU A 14 -23.10 0.11 -38.29
C LEU A 14 -22.63 -0.74 -37.08
N MET A 15 -22.92 -2.04 -37.08
CA MET A 15 -22.36 -2.95 -36.04
C MET A 15 -20.85 -3.08 -36.11
N SER A 16 -20.26 -3.19 -37.31
CA SER A 16 -18.81 -3.26 -37.47
C SER A 16 -18.12 -1.95 -37.11
N THR A 17 -18.71 -0.80 -37.34
CA THR A 17 -18.18 0.51 -36.92
C THR A 17 -18.30 0.71 -35.42
N VAL A 18 -19.39 0.28 -34.78
CA VAL A 18 -19.54 0.33 -33.30
C VAL A 18 -18.55 -0.62 -32.62
N ILE A 19 -18.35 -1.84 -33.16
CA ILE A 19 -17.36 -2.77 -32.64
C ILE A 19 -15.92 -2.22 -32.82
N ASN A 20 -15.62 -1.55 -33.94
CA ASN A 20 -14.32 -0.90 -34.15
C ASN A 20 -14.14 0.35 -33.28
N ILE A 21 -15.18 1.09 -32.94
CA ILE A 21 -15.08 2.24 -32.01
C ILE A 21 -14.86 1.75 -30.57
N TYR A 22 -15.44 0.63 -30.16
CA TYR A 22 -15.15 0.01 -28.86
C TYR A 22 -13.82 -0.72 -28.77
N SER A 23 -13.20 -1.07 -29.90
CA SER A 23 -11.88 -1.73 -29.94
C SER A 23 -10.70 -0.78 -30.14
N SER A 24 -10.93 0.54 -30.32
CA SER A 24 -9.89 1.46 -30.79
C SER A 24 -9.23 2.34 -29.74
N GLU A 25 -9.49 2.16 -28.42
CA GLU A 25 -8.78 2.92 -27.38
C GLU A 25 -8.45 2.08 -26.14
N ILE A 26 -7.93 0.87 -26.32
CA ILE A 26 -7.02 0.36 -25.32
C ILE A 26 -5.62 0.72 -25.83
N ASN A 27 -5.14 1.89 -25.51
CA ASN A 27 -3.73 2.22 -25.58
C ASN A 27 -3.00 1.24 -24.66
N LYS A 28 -2.63 0.07 -25.17
CA LYS A 28 -1.85 -0.90 -24.43
C LYS A 28 -0.45 -0.34 -24.24
N TYR A 29 -0.28 0.38 -23.16
CA TYR A 29 1.04 0.82 -22.75
C TYR A 29 1.81 -0.41 -22.24
N THR A 30 2.94 -0.72 -22.85
CA THR A 30 3.79 -1.82 -22.43
C THR A 30 4.94 -1.31 -21.57
N PHE A 31 5.25 -2.03 -20.50
CA PHE A 31 6.36 -1.70 -19.60
C PHE A 31 7.00 -2.96 -19.04
N LYS A 32 8.10 -2.80 -18.34
CA LYS A 32 8.76 -3.84 -17.54
C LYS A 32 8.99 -3.36 -16.14
N ASN A 33 8.95 -4.28 -15.18
CA ASN A 33 9.45 -4.01 -13.84
C ASN A 33 10.99 -4.00 -13.82
N PRO A 34 11.61 -3.21 -12.93
CA PRO A 34 11.00 -2.24 -12.00
C PRO A 34 10.53 -0.97 -12.71
N ILE A 35 9.60 -0.23 -12.09
CA ILE A 35 9.14 1.08 -12.57
C ILE A 35 10.00 2.25 -12.07
N GLY A 36 10.84 2.01 -11.08
CA GLY A 36 11.79 2.97 -10.52
C GLY A 36 12.44 2.47 -9.23
N ASP A 37 13.43 3.21 -8.75
CA ASP A 37 14.07 2.98 -7.46
C ASP A 37 13.15 3.45 -6.33
N GLY A 38 13.15 2.74 -5.20
CA GLY A 38 12.37 3.11 -4.02
C GLY A 38 12.06 1.93 -3.12
N ALA A 39 11.48 2.25 -1.97
CA ALA A 39 10.97 1.30 -0.97
C ALA A 39 9.60 1.77 -0.49
N ASP A 40 8.88 0.87 0.18
CA ASP A 40 7.65 1.14 0.92
C ASP A 40 6.63 1.95 0.08
N PRO A 41 6.26 1.44 -1.11
CA PRO A 41 5.49 2.22 -2.07
C PRO A 41 4.04 2.36 -1.64
N TRP A 42 3.56 3.59 -1.56
CA TRP A 42 2.14 3.90 -1.37
C TRP A 42 1.54 4.59 -2.59
N VAL A 43 0.43 4.08 -3.09
CA VAL A 43 -0.30 4.68 -4.22
C VAL A 43 -1.79 4.77 -3.92
N ILE A 44 -2.36 5.94 -4.15
CA ILE A 44 -3.81 6.16 -4.14
C ILE A 44 -4.26 6.73 -5.48
N LYS A 45 -5.48 6.39 -5.94
CA LYS A 45 -6.08 6.96 -7.15
C LYS A 45 -7.17 7.96 -6.79
N THR A 46 -7.11 9.14 -7.39
CA THR A 46 -8.16 10.16 -7.32
C THR A 46 -8.61 10.52 -8.72
N ASN A 47 -9.88 10.35 -9.06
CA ASN A 47 -10.38 10.52 -10.43
C ASN A 47 -9.52 9.73 -11.44
N ASP A 48 -8.85 10.45 -12.36
CA ASP A 48 -8.02 9.86 -13.42
C ASP A 48 -6.52 9.94 -13.13
N ARG A 49 -6.10 10.30 -11.91
CA ARG A 49 -4.69 10.40 -11.51
C ARG A 49 -4.33 9.48 -10.37
N PHE A 50 -3.15 8.88 -10.48
CA PHE A 50 -2.48 8.17 -9.41
C PHE A 50 -1.58 9.14 -8.66
N TRP A 51 -1.56 9.02 -7.34
CA TRP A 51 -0.65 9.75 -6.45
C TRP A 51 0.22 8.75 -5.73
N TYR A 52 1.51 8.96 -5.79
CA TYR A 52 2.51 8.19 -5.03
C TYR A 52 2.99 9.05 -3.87
N CYS A 53 3.06 8.45 -2.69
CA CYS A 53 3.66 9.04 -1.50
C CYS A 53 4.95 8.28 -1.18
N GLY A 54 6.04 8.99 -0.89
CA GLY A 54 7.30 8.36 -0.59
C GLY A 54 8.29 9.28 0.10
N VAL A 55 9.47 8.76 0.40
CA VAL A 55 10.56 9.49 1.06
C VAL A 55 11.73 9.67 0.10
N TYR A 56 12.29 10.86 0.09
CA TYR A 56 13.55 11.18 -0.57
C TYR A 56 14.39 12.10 0.31
N GLU A 57 15.62 11.70 0.63
CA GLU A 57 16.52 12.47 1.51
C GLU A 57 15.85 12.91 2.83
N ASN A 58 15.20 11.97 3.51
CA ASN A 58 14.47 12.22 4.78
C ASN A 58 13.36 13.29 4.69
N LYS A 59 12.75 13.45 3.51
CA LYS A 59 11.64 14.36 3.24
C LYS A 59 10.49 13.59 2.61
N ILE A 60 9.26 13.90 2.96
CA ILE A 60 8.09 13.30 2.33
C ILE A 60 7.77 14.05 1.03
N PHE A 61 7.59 13.31 -0.05
CA PHE A 61 7.15 13.85 -1.32
C PHE A 61 5.91 13.14 -1.84
N LEU A 62 5.15 13.87 -2.63
CA LEU A 62 4.11 13.34 -3.49
C LEU A 62 4.55 13.48 -4.95
N THR A 63 4.13 12.54 -5.78
CA THR A 63 4.20 12.69 -7.24
C THR A 63 2.93 12.12 -7.86
N ASN A 64 2.56 12.53 -9.06
CA ASN A 64 1.33 12.06 -9.69
C ASN A 64 1.49 11.80 -11.18
N SER A 65 0.69 10.87 -11.69
CA SER A 65 0.63 10.53 -13.11
C SER A 65 -0.76 10.02 -13.49
N ASP A 66 -1.13 10.12 -14.74
CA ASP A 66 -2.27 9.42 -15.34
C ASP A 66 -1.96 7.94 -15.66
N SER A 67 -0.67 7.56 -15.54
CA SER A 67 -0.17 6.23 -15.85
C SER A 67 0.67 5.68 -14.68
N LEU A 68 0.20 4.60 -14.05
CA LEU A 68 0.89 3.97 -12.91
C LEU A 68 2.34 3.56 -13.23
N PRO A 69 2.68 2.95 -14.39
CA PRO A 69 4.07 2.63 -14.73
C PRO A 69 5.02 3.83 -14.86
N ASN A 70 4.48 5.04 -14.99
CA ASN A 70 5.26 6.26 -15.14
C ASN A 70 5.30 7.13 -13.88
N ILE A 71 4.68 6.70 -12.79
CA ILE A 71 4.46 7.54 -11.61
C ILE A 71 5.76 8.02 -10.97
N LEU A 72 6.80 7.20 -10.93
CA LEU A 72 8.10 7.55 -10.34
C LEU A 72 9.00 8.39 -11.27
N LYS A 73 8.58 8.62 -12.53
CA LYS A 73 9.32 9.44 -13.51
C LYS A 73 8.89 10.92 -13.47
N GLN A 74 7.88 11.23 -12.68
CA GLN A 74 7.30 12.57 -12.59
C GLN A 74 8.03 13.45 -11.56
N GLU A 75 7.72 14.74 -11.59
CA GLU A 75 8.23 15.70 -10.62
C GLU A 75 7.80 15.33 -9.19
N LYS A 76 8.70 15.55 -8.22
CA LYS A 76 8.45 15.36 -6.80
C LYS A 76 8.02 16.67 -6.16
N TYR A 77 6.86 16.66 -5.51
CA TYR A 77 6.35 17.76 -4.69
C TYR A 77 6.67 17.48 -3.23
N PHE A 78 7.67 18.14 -2.65
CA PHE A 78 8.02 17.96 -1.24
C PHE A 78 6.96 18.60 -0.37
N VAL A 79 6.24 17.78 0.39
CA VAL A 79 5.10 18.20 1.22
C VAL A 79 5.45 18.27 2.70
N PHE A 80 6.56 17.65 3.11
CA PHE A 80 7.05 17.75 4.48
C PHE A 80 8.58 17.63 4.53
N ILE A 81 9.18 18.61 5.21
CA ILE A 81 10.61 18.64 5.58
C ILE A 81 10.63 18.69 7.10
N PRO A 82 11.15 17.65 7.79
CA PRO A 82 11.11 17.62 9.24
C PRO A 82 12.01 18.72 9.82
N PRO A 83 11.55 19.42 10.86
CA PRO A 83 12.40 20.36 11.62
C PRO A 83 13.54 19.60 12.30
N GLU A 84 14.72 20.23 12.38
CA GLU A 84 15.83 19.69 13.15
C GLU A 84 15.52 19.63 14.63
N ASP A 85 16.21 18.75 15.37
CA ASP A 85 16.16 18.61 16.83
C ASP A 85 14.74 18.32 17.40
N THR A 86 13.93 17.59 16.61
CA THR A 86 12.61 17.10 17.07
C THR A 86 12.62 15.56 17.17
N THR A 87 11.62 15.02 17.88
CA THR A 87 11.42 13.58 18.03
C THR A 87 11.04 12.86 16.72
N TYR A 88 10.88 13.60 15.63
CA TYR A 88 10.51 13.13 14.29
C TYR A 88 11.41 13.73 13.19
N SER A 89 12.64 14.14 13.56
CA SER A 89 13.56 14.81 12.64
C SER A 89 14.34 13.85 11.74
N LYS A 90 14.37 12.56 12.05
CA LYS A 90 15.20 11.55 11.37
C LYS A 90 14.38 10.31 11.00
N ASN A 91 14.98 9.51 10.12
CA ASN A 91 14.47 8.20 9.76
C ASN A 91 12.96 8.20 9.45
N ILE A 92 12.54 9.12 8.55
CA ILE A 92 11.16 9.12 8.05
C ILE A 92 10.98 7.88 7.18
N TRP A 93 10.00 7.01 7.55
CA TRP A 93 9.70 5.78 6.84
C TRP A 93 8.23 5.68 6.45
N ALA A 94 7.98 4.97 5.36
CA ALA A 94 6.69 4.47 4.90
C ALA A 94 5.52 5.48 5.03
N PRO A 95 5.59 6.67 4.41
CA PRO A 95 4.48 7.60 4.46
C PRO A 95 3.33 7.14 3.57
N GLU A 96 2.11 7.23 4.09
CA GLU A 96 0.87 6.86 3.42
C GLU A 96 -0.09 8.04 3.30
N LEU A 97 -0.58 8.30 2.10
CA LEU A 97 -1.51 9.39 1.78
C LEU A 97 -2.96 8.89 1.78
N HIS A 98 -3.80 9.39 2.67
CA HIS A 98 -5.20 9.01 2.81
C HIS A 98 -6.14 10.21 2.68
N TYR A 99 -7.32 10.00 2.06
CA TYR A 99 -8.41 10.98 2.10
C TYR A 99 -9.51 10.46 3.03
N LEU A 100 -9.63 11.08 4.21
CA LEU A 100 -10.51 10.63 5.29
C LEU A 100 -11.36 11.79 5.79
N LYS A 101 -12.67 11.55 5.98
CA LYS A 101 -13.60 12.53 6.57
C LYS A 101 -13.50 13.93 5.94
N GLY A 102 -13.23 14.00 4.62
CA GLY A 102 -13.21 15.25 3.85
C GLY A 102 -11.88 16.00 3.84
N LYS A 103 -10.78 15.38 4.29
CA LYS A 103 -9.43 15.96 4.26
C LYS A 103 -8.37 14.93 3.89
N TRP A 104 -7.21 15.42 3.45
CA TRP A 104 -6.01 14.63 3.24
C TRP A 104 -5.21 14.46 4.52
N TYR A 105 -4.65 13.28 4.72
CA TYR A 105 -3.74 12.94 5.81
C TYR A 105 -2.55 12.18 5.26
N ILE A 106 -1.36 12.40 5.85
CA ILE A 106 -0.19 11.55 5.62
C ILE A 106 0.23 10.99 6.97
N TYR A 107 0.19 9.67 7.11
CA TYR A 107 0.74 8.95 8.25
C TYR A 107 2.14 8.49 7.93
N PHE A 108 3.08 8.63 8.86
CA PHE A 108 4.47 8.24 8.64
C PHE A 108 5.14 7.88 9.95
N ALA A 109 6.16 7.02 9.90
CA ALA A 109 7.02 6.75 11.04
C ALA A 109 8.25 7.66 11.02
N ALA A 110 8.72 8.06 12.19
CA ALA A 110 9.97 8.79 12.33
C ALA A 110 10.55 8.65 13.74
N ASP A 111 11.82 9.06 13.92
CA ASP A 111 12.51 9.13 15.20
C ASP A 111 13.43 10.37 15.30
N ASP A 112 14.23 10.45 16.36
CA ASP A 112 15.22 11.49 16.62
C ASP A 112 16.66 11.11 16.22
N GLY A 113 16.82 9.96 15.55
CA GLY A 113 18.10 9.34 15.21
C GLY A 113 18.40 8.06 15.98
N ASP A 114 17.59 7.71 16.99
CA ASP A 114 17.64 6.44 17.70
C ASP A 114 16.40 5.59 17.36
N ASN A 115 16.62 4.46 16.69
CA ASN A 115 15.54 3.58 16.24
C ASN A 115 14.52 3.19 17.34
N LYS A 116 14.93 3.08 18.60
CA LYS A 116 14.01 2.76 19.72
C LYS A 116 12.94 3.83 19.95
N ASN A 117 13.16 5.04 19.43
CA ASN A 117 12.25 6.18 19.57
C ASN A 117 11.26 6.30 18.40
N HIS A 118 11.25 5.38 17.45
CA HIS A 118 10.28 5.40 16.35
C HIS A 118 8.84 5.42 16.86
N ARG A 119 8.06 6.34 16.29
CA ARG A 119 6.63 6.52 16.53
C ARG A 119 5.93 6.88 15.22
N MET A 120 4.63 6.68 15.20
CA MET A 120 3.78 7.15 14.12
C MET A 120 3.39 8.60 14.32
N PHE A 121 3.42 9.38 13.25
CA PHE A 121 3.03 10.79 13.19
C PHE A 121 2.05 11.02 12.05
N VAL A 122 1.38 12.19 12.09
CA VAL A 122 0.40 12.55 11.07
C VAL A 122 0.50 14.01 10.65
N LEU A 123 0.35 14.22 9.33
CA LEU A 123 0.13 15.52 8.72
C LEU A 123 -1.32 15.61 8.26
N GLU A 124 -1.92 16.81 8.32
CA GLU A 124 -3.24 17.12 7.77
C GLU A 124 -3.08 18.11 6.60
N GLY A 125 -3.66 17.78 5.46
CA GLY A 125 -3.68 18.60 4.24
C GLY A 125 -5.03 19.25 3.98
N GLY A 126 -5.23 19.67 2.73
CA GLY A 126 -6.46 20.32 2.25
C GLY A 126 -7.66 19.39 2.12
N SER A 127 -8.75 19.94 1.60
CA SER A 127 -10.04 19.24 1.48
C SER A 127 -10.45 18.90 0.03
N ASP A 128 -9.72 19.32 -0.98
CA ASP A 128 -10.01 18.93 -2.36
C ASP A 128 -9.70 17.43 -2.57
N PRO A 129 -10.70 16.57 -2.77
CA PRO A 129 -10.48 15.12 -2.95
C PRO A 129 -9.71 14.77 -4.22
N LYS A 130 -9.50 15.74 -5.12
CA LYS A 130 -8.84 15.55 -6.41
C LYS A 130 -7.36 15.97 -6.40
N ASN A 131 -7.01 16.87 -5.48
CA ASN A 131 -5.70 17.49 -5.47
C ASN A 131 -5.11 17.58 -4.04
N PRO A 132 -4.37 16.57 -3.60
CA PRO A 132 -3.79 16.57 -2.25
C PRO A 132 -2.76 17.70 -2.01
N ILE A 133 -2.21 18.30 -3.06
CA ILE A 133 -1.23 19.40 -2.95
C ILE A 133 -1.83 20.79 -3.14
N GLU A 134 -3.17 20.91 -3.16
CA GLU A 134 -3.84 22.22 -3.24
C GLU A 134 -3.51 23.11 -2.05
N SER A 135 -3.34 22.52 -0.88
CA SER A 135 -2.99 23.22 0.37
C SER A 135 -1.79 22.55 1.03
N PRO A 136 -0.97 23.31 1.76
CA PRO A 136 0.15 22.75 2.52
C PRO A 136 -0.31 21.72 3.54
N PHE A 137 0.49 20.67 3.74
CA PHE A 137 0.34 19.75 4.86
C PHE A 137 0.87 20.38 6.16
N VAL A 138 0.11 20.22 7.23
CA VAL A 138 0.43 20.74 8.56
C VAL A 138 0.65 19.58 9.52
N PHE A 139 1.75 19.57 10.25
CA PHE A 139 2.05 18.58 11.28
C PHE A 139 1.02 18.66 12.41
N LYS A 140 0.41 17.52 12.78
CA LYS A 140 -0.64 17.43 13.79
C LYS A 140 -0.19 16.70 15.05
N GLY A 141 0.96 16.04 15.01
CA GLY A 141 1.51 15.35 16.17
C GLY A 141 1.63 13.85 15.96
N GLN A 142 1.85 13.18 17.08
CA GLN A 142 2.01 11.75 17.16
C GLN A 142 0.64 11.03 17.16
N ILE A 143 0.57 9.88 16.50
CA ILE A 143 -0.55 8.92 16.61
C ILE A 143 -0.08 7.75 17.45
N THR A 144 -0.72 7.54 18.57
CA THR A 144 -0.38 6.47 19.52
C THR A 144 -1.59 6.08 20.38
N ASP A 145 -1.57 4.86 20.88
CA ASP A 145 -2.41 4.44 21.99
C ASP A 145 -1.79 4.84 23.34
N GLN A 146 -2.43 4.48 24.44
CA GLN A 146 -1.95 4.82 25.79
C GLN A 146 -0.60 4.20 26.13
N SER A 147 -0.20 3.09 25.47
CA SER A 147 1.07 2.40 25.73
C SER A 147 2.28 3.15 25.19
N ASN A 148 2.09 4.00 24.19
CA ASN A 148 3.15 4.78 23.51
C ASN A 148 4.40 3.96 23.15
N LYS A 149 4.20 2.75 22.67
CA LYS A 149 5.28 1.84 22.27
C LYS A 149 5.82 2.20 20.88
N TRP A 150 6.94 1.59 20.54
CA TRP A 150 7.53 1.65 19.21
C TRP A 150 6.51 1.25 18.15
N ALA A 151 6.44 2.03 17.07
CA ALA A 151 5.44 1.86 16.03
C ALA A 151 5.93 2.39 14.68
N ILE A 152 5.68 1.62 13.60
CA ILE A 152 5.96 1.98 12.21
C ILE A 152 4.81 1.51 11.29
N ASP A 153 4.83 1.93 10.04
CA ASP A 153 4.01 1.42 8.95
C ASP A 153 2.51 1.46 9.27
N GLY A 154 2.05 2.61 9.74
CA GLY A 154 0.66 2.77 10.14
C GLY A 154 -0.25 3.13 8.99
N THR A 155 -1.28 2.33 8.75
CA THR A 155 -2.34 2.54 7.76
C THR A 155 -3.71 2.75 8.40
N VAL A 156 -4.62 3.41 7.69
CA VAL A 156 -5.99 3.68 8.14
C VAL A 156 -7.00 3.11 7.17
N PHE A 157 -8.00 2.42 7.69
CA PHE A 157 -9.14 2.00 6.88
C PHE A 157 -10.47 2.33 7.54
N GLU A 158 -11.50 2.42 6.71
CA GLU A 158 -12.88 2.64 7.16
C GLU A 158 -13.70 1.35 6.99
N LEU A 159 -14.39 0.93 8.05
CA LEU A 159 -15.35 -0.16 8.02
C LEU A 159 -16.63 0.29 8.73
N GLN A 160 -17.77 0.23 8.02
CA GLN A 160 -19.10 0.59 8.57
C GLN A 160 -19.10 1.96 9.28
N ASN A 161 -18.50 2.97 8.63
CA ASN A 161 -18.33 4.35 9.11
C ASN A 161 -17.41 4.55 10.32
N ASN A 162 -16.75 3.50 10.82
CA ASN A 162 -15.71 3.59 11.84
C ASN A 162 -14.33 3.58 11.19
N LEU A 163 -13.41 4.35 11.75
CA LEU A 163 -11.99 4.34 11.37
C LEU A 163 -11.21 3.40 12.27
N TYR A 164 -10.25 2.72 11.69
CA TYR A 164 -9.31 1.83 12.37
C TYR A 164 -7.90 2.13 11.91
N PHE A 165 -6.96 2.13 12.86
CA PHE A 165 -5.53 2.24 12.63
C PHE A 165 -4.90 0.87 12.77
N VAL A 166 -4.07 0.46 11.80
CA VAL A 166 -3.32 -0.79 11.81
C VAL A 166 -1.85 -0.44 11.63
N TRP A 167 -0.96 -1.05 12.42
CA TRP A 167 0.46 -0.73 12.36
C TRP A 167 1.34 -1.90 12.80
N SER A 168 2.64 -1.81 12.52
CA SER A 168 3.66 -2.67 13.08
C SER A 168 4.22 -2.08 14.36
N GLY A 169 4.40 -2.89 15.39
CA GLY A 169 4.90 -2.44 16.69
C GLY A 169 5.63 -3.51 17.48
N TRP A 170 6.42 -3.08 18.47
CA TRP A 170 7.03 -4.01 19.42
C TRP A 170 6.02 -4.37 20.52
N PRO A 171 6.00 -5.65 20.96
CA PRO A 171 5.21 -6.04 22.14
C PRO A 171 5.67 -5.35 23.42
N GLY A 172 6.98 -5.26 23.61
CA GLY A 172 7.64 -4.62 24.75
C GLY A 172 8.41 -3.35 24.38
N ASP A 173 9.55 -3.15 25.03
CA ASP A 173 10.44 -2.01 24.85
C ASP A 173 11.75 -2.38 24.12
N GLU A 174 11.88 -3.65 23.74
CA GLU A 174 13.07 -4.20 23.08
C GLU A 174 12.73 -4.71 21.68
N ASN A 175 13.68 -4.57 20.76
CA ASN A 175 13.57 -5.02 19.38
C ASN A 175 13.79 -6.54 19.26
N ILE A 176 12.83 -7.33 19.73
CA ILE A 176 12.87 -8.80 19.67
C ILE A 176 12.02 -9.31 18.50
N GLU A 177 10.84 -8.75 18.37
CA GLU A 177 9.90 -9.05 17.28
C GLU A 177 9.02 -7.84 16.96
N GLN A 178 8.47 -7.82 15.74
CA GLN A 178 7.46 -6.86 15.31
C GLN A 178 6.15 -7.59 15.06
N CYS A 179 5.07 -7.08 15.64
CA CYS A 179 3.72 -7.63 15.55
C CYS A 179 2.76 -6.63 14.91
N ILE A 180 1.68 -7.11 14.33
CA ILE A 180 0.60 -6.28 13.78
C ILE A 180 -0.42 -5.98 14.88
N TYR A 181 -0.69 -4.70 15.05
CA TYR A 181 -1.67 -4.16 15.98
C TYR A 181 -2.81 -3.46 15.25
N ILE A 182 -3.97 -3.43 15.86
CA ILE A 182 -5.13 -2.67 15.42
C ILE A 182 -5.73 -1.90 16.60
N ALA A 183 -6.23 -0.71 16.33
CA ALA A 183 -7.05 0.05 17.27
C ALA A 183 -8.16 0.80 16.55
N LYS A 184 -9.27 1.07 17.25
CA LYS A 184 -10.30 1.97 16.76
C LYS A 184 -9.79 3.41 16.82
N MET A 185 -10.20 4.24 15.86
CA MET A 185 -9.94 5.67 15.88
C MET A 185 -11.23 6.46 16.20
N LYS A 186 -11.10 7.50 16.99
CA LYS A 186 -12.15 8.48 17.22
C LYS A 186 -12.32 9.41 16.02
N ASP A 187 -11.23 9.83 15.46
CA ASP A 187 -11.08 10.69 14.29
C ASP A 187 -9.73 10.40 13.62
N PRO A 188 -9.40 10.99 12.44
CA PRO A 188 -8.14 10.71 11.74
C PRO A 188 -6.85 11.06 12.51
N LEU A 189 -6.94 11.72 13.66
CA LEU A 189 -5.80 12.17 14.47
C LEU A 189 -5.68 11.42 15.79
N THR A 190 -6.68 10.58 16.17
CA THR A 190 -6.78 10.09 17.57
C THR A 190 -7.18 8.62 17.61
N ILE A 191 -6.33 7.78 18.20
CA ILE A 191 -6.67 6.40 18.55
C ILE A 191 -7.62 6.41 19.76
N GLU A 192 -8.67 5.58 19.73
CA GLU A 192 -9.63 5.37 20.81
C GLU A 192 -9.39 4.01 21.47
N GLY A 193 -8.98 4.02 22.73
CA GLY A 193 -8.73 2.80 23.51
C GLY A 193 -7.31 2.25 23.38
N GLU A 194 -7.16 0.99 23.70
CA GLU A 194 -5.88 0.28 23.68
C GLU A 194 -5.66 -0.42 22.34
N ARG A 195 -4.39 -0.70 22.01
CA ARG A 195 -4.00 -1.52 20.88
C ARG A 195 -4.34 -2.99 21.12
N ILE A 196 -4.77 -3.65 20.07
CA ILE A 196 -5.03 -5.10 20.06
C ILE A 196 -4.00 -5.74 19.14
N GLU A 197 -3.21 -6.65 19.68
CA GLU A 197 -2.29 -7.49 18.91
C GLU A 197 -3.08 -8.54 18.13
N ILE A 198 -3.01 -8.49 16.81
CA ILE A 198 -3.76 -9.41 15.93
C ILE A 198 -2.86 -10.44 15.25
N SER A 199 -1.56 -10.17 15.13
CA SER A 199 -0.59 -11.15 14.61
C SER A 199 0.82 -10.85 15.08
N CYS A 200 1.56 -11.90 15.42
CA CYS A 200 3.02 -11.89 15.58
C CYS A 200 3.64 -12.97 14.68
N PRO A 201 4.95 -12.96 14.43
CA PRO A 201 5.64 -14.01 13.68
C PRO A 201 5.55 -15.38 14.37
N THR A 202 4.65 -16.23 13.93
CA THR A 202 4.44 -17.58 14.48
C THR A 202 4.89 -18.67 13.52
N GLU A 203 4.71 -18.45 12.22
CA GLU A 203 5.00 -19.41 11.18
C GLU A 203 6.49 -19.39 10.77
N ALA A 204 6.99 -20.50 10.26
CA ALA A 204 8.40 -20.61 9.86
C ALA A 204 8.79 -19.59 8.77
N TRP A 205 7.88 -19.31 7.85
CA TRP A 205 8.09 -18.33 6.75
C TRP A 205 8.07 -16.87 7.23
N GLU A 206 7.66 -16.59 8.45
CA GLU A 206 7.68 -15.25 9.06
C GLU A 206 8.98 -14.98 9.85
N LYS A 207 9.80 -16.01 10.11
CA LYS A 207 10.89 -15.98 11.10
C LYS A 207 12.28 -15.90 10.49
N ILE A 208 12.40 -15.61 9.21
CA ILE A 208 13.71 -15.46 8.58
C ILE A 208 14.23 -14.06 8.84
N GLY A 209 15.36 -13.98 9.55
CA GLY A 209 15.93 -12.73 10.07
C GLY A 209 15.83 -12.61 11.58
N ASN A 210 16.60 -11.67 12.16
CA ASN A 210 16.57 -11.34 13.58
C ASN A 210 16.71 -9.81 13.74
N PRO A 211 15.73 -9.11 14.32
CA PRO A 211 14.46 -9.61 14.89
C PRO A 211 13.55 -10.29 13.88
N THR A 212 12.54 -11.02 14.39
CA THR A 212 11.46 -11.54 13.55
C THR A 212 10.43 -10.44 13.27
N VAL A 213 9.86 -10.42 12.07
CA VAL A 213 9.12 -9.25 11.59
C VAL A 213 7.77 -9.61 10.99
N ASN A 214 6.72 -8.92 11.45
CA ASN A 214 5.50 -8.64 10.72
C ASN A 214 5.35 -7.11 10.62
N GLU A 215 5.40 -6.55 9.40
CA GLU A 215 5.36 -5.10 9.17
C GLU A 215 4.61 -4.74 7.88
N GLY A 216 4.55 -3.46 7.54
CA GLY A 216 3.92 -2.97 6.30
C GLY A 216 2.49 -3.46 6.09
N PRO A 217 1.59 -3.38 7.11
CA PRO A 217 0.21 -3.82 6.94
C PRO A 217 -0.55 -2.89 6.00
N GLU A 218 -1.29 -3.48 5.07
CA GLU A 218 -2.15 -2.81 4.12
C GLU A 218 -3.54 -3.44 4.10
N VAL A 219 -4.58 -2.65 3.88
CA VAL A 219 -5.94 -3.14 4.06
C VAL A 219 -6.73 -3.17 2.75
N LEU A 220 -7.29 -4.33 2.45
CA LEU A 220 -8.28 -4.55 1.40
C LEU A 220 -9.62 -4.93 2.02
N VAL A 221 -10.68 -4.21 1.65
CA VAL A 221 -12.04 -4.53 2.11
C VAL A 221 -12.90 -4.92 0.90
N LYS A 222 -13.51 -6.11 0.97
CA LYS A 222 -14.43 -6.58 -0.06
C LYS A 222 -15.63 -7.29 0.59
N ASN A 223 -16.84 -6.87 0.25
CA ASN A 223 -18.08 -7.46 0.78
C ASN A 223 -18.12 -7.59 2.32
N ASN A 224 -17.61 -6.57 3.04
CA ASN A 224 -17.42 -6.53 4.50
C ASN A 224 -16.40 -7.53 5.07
N ILE A 225 -15.69 -8.27 4.24
CA ILE A 225 -14.52 -9.04 4.65
C ILE A 225 -13.32 -8.09 4.65
N VAL A 226 -12.56 -8.09 5.73
CA VAL A 226 -11.34 -7.29 5.87
C VAL A 226 -10.12 -8.20 5.72
N HIS A 227 -9.25 -7.86 4.78
CA HIS A 227 -7.96 -8.50 4.59
C HIS A 227 -6.86 -7.51 4.94
N ILE A 228 -6.01 -7.84 5.88
CA ILE A 228 -4.76 -7.14 6.14
C ILE A 228 -3.65 -7.93 5.47
N ILE A 229 -3.05 -7.33 4.46
CA ILE A 229 -1.87 -7.86 3.79
C ILE A 229 -0.67 -7.24 4.48
N TYR A 230 0.20 -8.06 5.01
CA TYR A 230 1.37 -7.60 5.76
C TYR A 230 2.63 -8.28 5.26
N SER A 231 3.76 -7.70 5.55
CA SER A 231 5.06 -8.23 5.20
C SER A 231 5.66 -9.01 6.35
N ALA A 232 6.36 -10.07 6.03
CA ALA A 232 6.93 -10.98 7.01
C ALA A 232 8.37 -11.40 6.65
N SER A 233 9.10 -11.86 7.64
CA SER A 233 10.55 -12.03 7.61
C SER A 233 11.32 -10.71 7.57
N GLY A 234 12.65 -10.73 7.76
CA GLY A 234 13.44 -9.50 7.76
C GLY A 234 13.47 -8.83 6.39
N SER A 235 13.13 -7.55 6.32
CA SER A 235 13.09 -6.76 5.08
C SER A 235 14.44 -6.64 4.38
N TRP A 236 15.53 -7.03 5.05
CA TRP A 236 16.90 -7.12 4.53
C TRP A 236 17.26 -8.50 3.95
N THR A 237 16.31 -9.44 3.96
CA THR A 237 16.49 -10.81 3.47
C THR A 237 15.83 -11.02 2.11
N ASP A 238 16.31 -12.00 1.37
CA ASP A 238 15.68 -12.43 0.12
C ASP A 238 14.31 -13.11 0.36
N ASP A 239 14.02 -13.47 1.60
CA ASP A 239 12.82 -14.19 2.04
C ASP A 239 11.69 -13.28 2.55
N TYR A 240 11.88 -11.96 2.54
CA TYR A 240 10.79 -11.00 2.78
C TYR A 240 9.63 -11.31 1.85
N CYS A 241 8.42 -11.38 2.38
CA CYS A 241 7.26 -11.87 1.63
C CYS A 241 5.96 -11.30 2.22
N LEU A 242 4.83 -11.51 1.54
CA LEU A 242 3.53 -11.10 2.05
C LEU A 242 2.79 -12.25 2.70
N GLY A 243 2.20 -11.97 3.87
CA GLY A 243 1.16 -12.75 4.53
C GLY A 243 -0.19 -12.04 4.44
N ARG A 244 -1.25 -12.74 4.84
CA ARG A 244 -2.60 -12.20 4.88
C ARG A 244 -3.31 -12.61 6.17
N LEU A 245 -3.92 -11.65 6.84
CA LEU A 245 -4.91 -11.86 7.90
C LEU A 245 -6.29 -11.56 7.34
N SER A 246 -7.27 -12.43 7.56
CA SER A 246 -8.64 -12.22 7.08
C SER A 246 -9.64 -12.28 8.21
N CYS A 247 -10.51 -11.26 8.30
CA CYS A 247 -11.62 -11.18 9.24
C CYS A 247 -12.94 -11.24 8.46
N TYR A 248 -13.64 -12.37 8.58
CA TYR A 248 -14.87 -12.65 7.83
C TYR A 248 -16.16 -12.20 8.54
N ASN A 249 -16.08 -11.96 9.85
CA ASN A 249 -17.24 -11.65 10.68
C ASN A 249 -17.39 -10.14 10.99
N GLY A 250 -16.47 -9.31 10.48
CA GLY A 250 -16.45 -7.87 10.70
C GLY A 250 -16.06 -7.42 12.11
N ASN A 251 -15.76 -8.34 13.03
CA ASN A 251 -15.31 -8.01 14.39
C ASN A 251 -13.78 -7.81 14.42
N VAL A 252 -13.30 -6.75 13.75
CA VAL A 252 -11.88 -6.49 13.53
C VAL A 252 -11.09 -6.23 14.82
N LEU A 253 -11.76 -5.88 15.92
CA LEU A 253 -11.13 -5.66 17.22
C LEU A 253 -11.03 -6.93 18.08
N SER A 254 -11.32 -8.09 17.53
CA SER A 254 -11.11 -9.36 18.23
C SER A 254 -9.98 -10.15 17.59
N LYS A 255 -8.95 -10.48 18.38
CA LYS A 255 -7.82 -11.29 17.92
C LYS A 255 -8.27 -12.60 17.28
N ASP A 256 -9.28 -13.25 17.88
CA ASP A 256 -9.79 -14.54 17.44
C ASP A 256 -10.59 -14.49 16.12
N SER A 257 -10.90 -13.28 15.63
CA SER A 257 -11.59 -13.09 14.35
C SER A 257 -10.67 -13.12 13.15
N TRP A 258 -9.36 -13.11 13.37
CA TRP A 258 -8.36 -13.07 12.30
C TRP A 258 -7.80 -14.46 12.01
N ILE A 259 -7.87 -14.85 10.74
CA ILE A 259 -7.30 -16.10 10.22
C ILE A 259 -6.06 -15.73 9.40
N LYS A 260 -4.93 -16.33 9.74
CA LYS A 260 -3.63 -16.12 9.07
C LYS A 260 -3.48 -17.07 7.89
N TYR A 261 -3.01 -16.52 6.77
CA TYR A 261 -2.66 -17.24 5.55
C TYR A 261 -1.28 -16.80 5.06
N GLY A 262 -0.46 -17.73 4.54
CA GLY A 262 0.80 -17.30 3.94
C GLY A 262 1.82 -18.41 3.70
N PRO A 263 2.90 -18.04 2.99
CA PRO A 263 3.03 -16.77 2.29
C PRO A 263 2.08 -16.68 1.09
N VAL A 264 1.49 -15.49 0.86
CA VAL A 264 0.57 -15.26 -0.28
C VAL A 264 1.25 -14.60 -1.48
N PHE A 265 2.47 -14.09 -1.27
CA PHE A 265 3.31 -13.51 -2.31
C PHE A 265 4.77 -13.55 -1.84
N SER A 266 5.64 -14.28 -2.55
CA SER A 266 7.00 -14.55 -2.11
C SER A 266 8.00 -14.58 -3.25
N LYS A 267 9.28 -14.67 -2.93
CA LYS A 267 10.38 -14.68 -3.90
C LYS A 267 10.20 -15.72 -5.01
N THR A 268 10.78 -15.43 -6.16
CA THR A 268 10.97 -16.33 -7.29
C THR A 268 12.46 -16.46 -7.62
N ASP A 269 12.80 -17.12 -8.73
CA ASP A 269 14.19 -17.18 -9.20
C ASP A 269 14.73 -15.81 -9.64
N ASP A 270 13.85 -14.86 -10.00
CA ASP A 270 14.18 -13.56 -10.57
C ASP A 270 13.78 -12.37 -9.68
N VAL A 271 13.03 -12.61 -8.58
CA VAL A 271 12.54 -11.56 -7.68
C VAL A 271 12.81 -11.98 -6.24
N PHE A 272 13.48 -11.13 -5.49
CA PHE A 272 13.96 -11.42 -4.14
C PHE A 272 13.34 -10.42 -3.14
N GLY A 273 12.89 -10.91 -2.00
CA GLY A 273 12.30 -10.10 -0.94
C GLY A 273 11.15 -9.21 -1.40
N PRO A 274 10.11 -9.72 -2.10
CA PRO A 274 8.97 -8.90 -2.50
C PRO A 274 8.05 -8.65 -1.31
N GLY A 275 7.80 -7.39 -0.97
CA GLY A 275 6.95 -7.04 0.16
C GLY A 275 6.62 -5.56 0.24
N HIS A 276 6.09 -5.13 1.39
CA HIS A 276 5.63 -3.79 1.70
C HIS A 276 4.79 -3.23 0.55
N ALA A 277 3.60 -3.78 0.40
CA ALA A 277 2.77 -3.54 -0.78
C ALA A 277 1.65 -2.54 -0.50
N SER A 278 1.25 -1.79 -1.51
CA SER A 278 -0.01 -1.07 -1.57
C SER A 278 -0.87 -1.53 -2.75
N PHE A 279 -2.14 -1.16 -2.75
CA PHE A 279 -3.10 -1.67 -3.73
C PHE A 279 -3.92 -0.55 -4.34
N VAL A 280 -4.17 -0.63 -5.64
CA VAL A 280 -4.98 0.37 -6.32
C VAL A 280 -5.90 -0.26 -7.37
N GLU A 281 -7.15 0.19 -7.40
CA GLU A 281 -8.07 -0.14 -8.49
C GLU A 281 -7.83 0.84 -9.65
N VAL A 282 -7.17 0.36 -10.70
CA VAL A 282 -6.81 1.16 -11.87
C VAL A 282 -8.04 1.50 -12.71
N SER A 283 -8.94 0.54 -12.87
CA SER A 283 -10.26 0.69 -13.49
C SER A 283 -11.21 -0.33 -12.87
N PRO A 284 -12.53 -0.23 -13.08
CA PRO A 284 -13.47 -1.15 -12.44
C PRO A 284 -13.07 -2.63 -12.55
N ASN A 285 -12.88 -3.28 -11.41
CA ASN A 285 -12.41 -4.66 -11.23
C ASN A 285 -11.00 -4.95 -11.77
N ASN A 286 -10.21 -3.94 -12.10
CA ASN A 286 -8.81 -4.08 -12.51
C ASN A 286 -7.89 -3.58 -11.40
N TRP A 287 -7.44 -4.48 -10.55
CA TRP A 287 -6.65 -4.20 -9.36
C TRP A 287 -5.17 -4.46 -9.58
N TRP A 288 -4.33 -3.62 -9.01
CA TRP A 288 -2.89 -3.72 -9.10
C TRP A 288 -2.27 -3.67 -7.71
N ILE A 289 -1.25 -4.50 -7.52
CA ILE A 289 -0.33 -4.46 -6.39
C ILE A 289 0.90 -3.64 -6.78
N ILE A 290 1.28 -2.73 -5.90
CA ILE A 290 2.53 -1.98 -5.95
C ILE A 290 3.36 -2.48 -4.78
N TYR A 291 4.58 -2.92 -5.00
CA TYR A 291 5.44 -3.49 -3.97
C TYR A 291 6.90 -3.15 -4.23
N HIS A 292 7.74 -3.28 -3.23
CA HIS A 292 9.18 -3.25 -3.46
C HIS A 292 9.76 -4.66 -3.51
N ALA A 293 10.94 -4.79 -4.13
CA ALA A 293 11.76 -5.98 -4.05
C ALA A 293 13.25 -5.60 -4.07
N ALA A 294 14.11 -6.47 -3.57
CA ALA A 294 15.56 -6.30 -3.70
C ALA A 294 15.95 -6.29 -5.18
N LYS A 295 16.87 -5.39 -5.57
CA LYS A 295 17.30 -5.24 -6.97
C LYS A 295 17.91 -6.50 -7.55
N ASN A 296 18.55 -7.29 -6.70
CA ASN A 296 19.11 -8.60 -7.03
C ASN A 296 19.26 -9.43 -5.74
N LYS A 297 19.60 -10.70 -5.88
CA LYS A 297 19.81 -11.61 -4.77
C LYS A 297 20.85 -11.06 -3.79
N GLY A 298 20.49 -11.01 -2.51
CA GLY A 298 21.35 -10.53 -1.44
C GLY A 298 21.55 -9.01 -1.40
N ALA A 299 20.78 -8.22 -2.16
CA ALA A 299 20.90 -6.76 -2.18
C ALA A 299 20.34 -6.08 -0.93
N GLY A 300 19.61 -6.79 -0.07
CA GLY A 300 19.06 -6.28 1.18
C GLY A 300 18.13 -5.08 0.94
N TRP A 301 18.43 -3.96 1.57
CA TRP A 301 17.62 -2.73 1.44
C TRP A 301 17.86 -1.92 0.15
N ASN A 302 18.73 -2.39 -0.76
CA ASN A 302 18.83 -1.79 -2.09
C ASN A 302 17.68 -2.32 -2.96
N ARG A 303 16.60 -1.55 -3.04
CA ARG A 303 15.30 -1.97 -3.56
C ARG A 303 14.85 -1.16 -4.75
N ASP A 304 13.89 -1.72 -5.47
CA ASP A 304 13.14 -1.07 -6.53
C ASP A 304 11.63 -1.29 -6.36
N VAL A 305 10.84 -0.40 -6.96
CA VAL A 305 9.38 -0.47 -6.97
C VAL A 305 8.90 -1.22 -8.20
N ARG A 306 7.98 -2.13 -7.97
CA ARG A 306 7.37 -3.01 -8.98
C ARG A 306 5.86 -2.97 -8.91
N ILE A 307 5.21 -3.28 -10.02
CA ILE A 307 3.76 -3.32 -10.11
C ILE A 307 3.31 -4.51 -10.94
N GLN A 308 2.18 -5.09 -10.59
CA GLN A 308 1.51 -6.09 -11.41
C GLN A 308 0.01 -6.15 -11.11
N PRO A 309 -0.83 -6.64 -12.05
CA PRO A 309 -2.23 -6.90 -11.74
C PRO A 309 -2.37 -8.04 -10.74
N PHE A 310 -3.44 -7.98 -9.94
CA PHE A 310 -3.91 -9.11 -9.14
C PHE A 310 -5.41 -9.30 -9.32
N PHE A 311 -5.92 -10.42 -8.88
CA PHE A 311 -7.31 -10.80 -9.11
C PHE A 311 -8.02 -11.12 -7.79
N TRP A 312 -9.33 -11.04 -7.82
CA TRP A 312 -10.16 -11.52 -6.73
C TRP A 312 -10.72 -12.90 -7.10
N ASN A 313 -10.41 -13.90 -6.29
CA ASN A 313 -11.03 -15.20 -6.37
C ASN A 313 -12.18 -15.25 -5.36
N ASN A 314 -13.41 -14.99 -5.82
CA ASN A 314 -14.53 -14.58 -4.99
C ASN A 314 -14.17 -13.31 -4.21
N ASP A 315 -14.10 -13.38 -2.88
CA ASP A 315 -13.76 -12.26 -2.00
C ASP A 315 -12.31 -12.30 -1.49
N GLU A 316 -11.49 -13.25 -1.96
CA GLU A 316 -10.10 -13.45 -1.58
C GLU A 316 -9.15 -12.81 -2.60
N PRO A 317 -8.18 -11.97 -2.19
CA PRO A 317 -7.18 -11.44 -3.11
C PRO A 317 -6.16 -12.53 -3.51
N ASP A 318 -5.96 -12.70 -4.81
CA ASP A 318 -4.98 -13.61 -5.40
C ASP A 318 -3.91 -12.78 -6.14
N PHE A 319 -2.75 -12.64 -5.52
CA PHE A 319 -1.63 -11.86 -6.06
C PHE A 319 -0.80 -12.63 -7.10
N GLY A 320 -1.01 -13.94 -7.21
CA GLY A 320 -0.17 -14.82 -8.03
C GLY A 320 1.26 -14.88 -7.51
N VAL A 321 2.22 -14.83 -8.44
CA VAL A 321 3.66 -14.77 -8.14
C VAL A 321 4.27 -13.50 -8.70
N PRO A 322 5.33 -12.95 -8.07
CA PRO A 322 6.05 -11.79 -8.60
C PRO A 322 6.47 -11.99 -10.05
N PHE A 323 6.14 -11.04 -10.92
CA PHE A 323 6.52 -11.14 -12.32
C PHE A 323 8.00 -10.87 -12.50
N SER A 324 8.66 -11.74 -13.26
CA SER A 324 10.05 -11.60 -13.68
C SER A 324 10.31 -10.21 -14.31
N PRO A 325 11.44 -9.55 -14.00
CA PRO A 325 11.81 -8.26 -14.60
C PRO A 325 11.99 -8.34 -16.13
N TYR A 326 12.11 -9.54 -16.68
CA TYR A 326 12.21 -9.75 -18.14
C TYR A 326 10.85 -9.82 -18.81
N LYS A 327 9.76 -9.98 -18.05
CA LYS A 327 8.40 -10.07 -18.59
C LYS A 327 7.92 -8.68 -19.07
N LEU A 328 7.44 -8.63 -20.32
CA LEU A 328 6.73 -7.47 -20.84
C LEU A 328 5.29 -7.49 -20.33
N LEU A 329 4.86 -6.40 -19.74
CA LEU A 329 3.54 -6.24 -19.13
C LEU A 329 2.71 -5.26 -19.96
N ASN A 330 1.42 -5.51 -20.04
CA ASN A 330 0.43 -4.60 -20.64
C ASN A 330 -0.31 -3.88 -19.51
N TYR A 331 -0.43 -2.54 -19.65
CA TYR A 331 -1.15 -1.67 -18.73
C TYR A 331 -2.33 -1.03 -19.43
#